data_3eb5b652f30108cbafb419d48cb0db2e
#
_entry.id   3eb5b652f30108cbafb419d48cb0db2e
#
_cell.length_a   1.000
_cell.length_b   1.000
_cell.length_c   1.000
_cell.angle_alpha   90.00
_cell.angle_beta   90.00
_cell.angle_gamma   90.00
#
_symmetry.space_group_name_H-M   'P 1'
#
loop_
_entity.id
_entity.type
_entity.pdbx_description
1 polymer ?
#
loop_
_entity_poly.entity_id
_entity_poly.type
_entity_poly.pdbx_seq_one_letter_code
_entity_poly.pdbx_strand_id
1 'polypeptide(L)'
;MFVIACKFNPVFPFIFELVAGIRLFHPDEKIVVVDSDSDDKSYLGILREKHGVITEDIANKNWMIGAYWYVYKKCPDEDFYYFMHDSMKVKANLDYLREKDLTLLMTFERGIGGYNGWAEAINNETDYDYTKSGQGCYGPIFFCKNKVMKKMLDMGADKFMPVTKQDSHYGERAYGVFLEAQGYDLLKCSLYGDVLEEERPTGRSGKYPHNTSWQYPVEKIYASLVDKKRL
;
A
#
# COMPACT_ATOMS: atom_id res chain seq x y z
N MET A 1 3.51 2.63 -13.34
CA MET A 1 2.21 3.25 -12.99
C MET A 1 2.06 3.38 -11.49
N PHE A 2 1.60 4.52 -10.97
CA PHE A 2 1.22 4.72 -9.57
C PHE A 2 -0.27 4.42 -9.38
N VAL A 3 -0.61 3.63 -8.37
CA VAL A 3 -1.97 3.26 -7.99
C VAL A 3 -2.21 3.71 -6.55
N ILE A 4 -3.12 4.65 -6.37
CA ILE A 4 -3.34 5.30 -5.08
C ILE A 4 -4.78 5.05 -4.62
N ALA A 5 -4.93 4.37 -3.49
CA ALA A 5 -6.20 4.32 -2.77
C ALA A 5 -6.35 5.58 -1.92
N CYS A 6 -7.44 6.31 -2.08
CA CYS A 6 -7.68 7.57 -1.38
C CYS A 6 -9.01 7.54 -0.63
N LYS A 7 -8.97 7.81 0.67
CA LYS A 7 -10.11 8.22 1.47
C LYS A 7 -9.91 9.69 1.82
N PHE A 8 -10.45 10.58 1.00
CA PHE A 8 -10.16 12.01 1.09
C PHE A 8 -10.62 12.60 2.42
N ASN A 9 -9.73 13.36 3.03
CA ASN A 9 -10.01 14.17 4.21
C ASN A 9 -9.67 15.64 3.91
N PRO A 10 -10.66 16.55 3.87
CA PRO A 10 -10.41 17.95 3.54
C PRO A 10 -9.56 18.69 4.58
N VAL A 11 -9.50 18.21 5.84
CA VAL A 11 -8.63 18.77 6.88
C VAL A 11 -7.16 18.40 6.64
N PHE A 12 -6.92 17.20 6.09
CA PHE A 12 -5.59 16.67 5.81
C PHE A 12 -5.51 16.20 4.36
N PRO A 13 -5.47 17.10 3.38
CA PRO A 13 -5.55 16.74 1.96
C PRO A 13 -4.21 16.23 1.41
N PHE A 14 -3.64 15.20 2.03
CA PHE A 14 -2.32 14.64 1.70
C PHE A 14 -2.21 14.15 0.27
N ILE A 15 -3.31 13.77 -0.36
CA ILE A 15 -3.33 13.31 -1.74
C ILE A 15 -2.70 14.32 -2.72
N PHE A 16 -2.91 15.62 -2.50
CA PHE A 16 -2.32 16.66 -3.36
C PHE A 16 -0.81 16.73 -3.22
N GLU A 17 -0.28 16.61 -1.99
CA GLU A 17 1.16 16.58 -1.75
C GLU A 17 1.80 15.31 -2.35
N LEU A 18 1.12 14.16 -2.22
CA LEU A 18 1.59 12.91 -2.81
C LEU A 18 1.67 13.02 -4.34
N VAL A 19 0.59 13.46 -4.98
CA VAL A 19 0.53 13.61 -6.44
C VAL A 19 1.55 14.64 -6.94
N ALA A 20 1.71 15.77 -6.24
CA ALA A 20 2.72 16.77 -6.59
C ALA A 20 4.15 16.19 -6.48
N GLY A 21 4.44 15.42 -5.44
CA GLY A 21 5.72 14.73 -5.28
C GLY A 21 5.96 13.71 -6.40
N ILE A 22 4.96 12.91 -6.76
CA ILE A 22 5.08 11.97 -7.89
C ILE A 22 5.36 12.75 -9.18
N ARG A 23 4.60 13.80 -9.49
CA ARG A 23 4.81 14.61 -10.71
C ARG A 23 6.19 15.28 -10.77
N LEU A 24 6.73 15.67 -9.61
CA LEU A 24 8.07 16.26 -9.54
C LEU A 24 9.17 15.28 -9.96
N PHE A 25 9.07 14.04 -9.53
CA PHE A 25 10.12 13.03 -9.73
C PHE A 25 9.82 12.04 -10.86
N HIS A 26 8.55 11.93 -11.27
CA HIS A 26 8.03 11.02 -12.29
C HIS A 26 6.98 11.74 -13.15
N PRO A 27 7.37 12.77 -13.94
CA PRO A 27 6.43 13.65 -14.63
C PRO A 27 5.53 12.92 -15.62
N ASP A 28 6.06 11.90 -16.30
CA ASP A 28 5.38 11.18 -17.38
C ASP A 28 4.65 9.90 -16.92
N GLU A 29 4.81 9.54 -15.66
CA GLU A 29 4.22 8.30 -15.15
C GLU A 29 2.69 8.39 -15.02
N LYS A 30 2.03 7.31 -15.38
CA LYS A 30 0.59 7.17 -15.18
C LYS A 30 0.27 7.14 -13.68
N ILE A 31 -0.65 7.99 -13.25
CA ILE A 31 -1.17 8.01 -11.87
C ILE A 31 -2.67 7.71 -11.94
N VAL A 32 -3.10 6.71 -11.19
CA VAL A 32 -4.51 6.35 -11.00
C VAL A 32 -4.86 6.52 -9.53
N VAL A 33 -5.85 7.35 -9.24
CA VAL A 33 -6.41 7.53 -7.89
C VAL A 33 -7.79 6.91 -7.86
N VAL A 34 -7.99 5.96 -6.96
CA VAL A 34 -9.28 5.32 -6.71
C VAL A 34 -9.86 5.86 -5.41
N ASP A 35 -11.04 6.45 -5.51
CA ASP A 35 -11.78 6.92 -4.34
C ASP A 35 -12.29 5.73 -3.50
N SER A 36 -12.02 5.77 -2.20
CA SER A 36 -12.46 4.77 -1.23
C SER A 36 -13.68 5.26 -0.44
N ASP A 37 -14.74 5.60 -1.14
CA ASP A 37 -16.04 6.02 -0.59
C ASP A 37 -15.90 7.29 0.28
N SER A 38 -15.26 8.34 -0.27
CA SER A 38 -15.10 9.63 0.39
C SER A 38 -16.42 10.40 0.41
N ASP A 39 -16.67 11.15 1.48
CA ASP A 39 -17.84 12.02 1.59
C ASP A 39 -17.74 13.23 0.66
N ASP A 40 -16.53 13.80 0.53
CA ASP A 40 -16.22 14.87 -0.41
C ASP A 40 -15.39 14.33 -1.58
N LYS A 41 -15.95 14.40 -2.78
CA LYS A 41 -15.32 13.93 -4.03
C LYS A 41 -14.83 15.07 -4.94
N SER A 42 -14.91 16.32 -4.48
CA SER A 42 -14.49 17.49 -5.25
C SER A 42 -13.01 17.43 -5.66
N TYR A 43 -12.18 16.79 -4.84
CA TYR A 43 -10.75 16.60 -5.08
C TYR A 43 -10.45 15.82 -6.37
N LEU A 44 -11.35 14.92 -6.80
CA LEU A 44 -11.17 14.12 -8.03
C LEU A 44 -11.10 14.99 -9.28
N GLY A 45 -11.96 16.02 -9.36
CA GLY A 45 -11.92 17.01 -10.43
C GLY A 45 -10.60 17.78 -10.44
N ILE A 46 -10.17 18.24 -9.27
CA ILE A 46 -8.91 18.99 -9.12
C ILE A 46 -7.71 18.14 -9.57
N LEU A 47 -7.66 16.86 -9.19
CA LEU A 47 -6.59 15.95 -9.58
C LEU A 47 -6.53 15.75 -11.11
N ARG A 48 -7.70 15.58 -11.76
CA ARG A 48 -7.77 15.45 -13.22
C ARG A 48 -7.28 16.70 -13.94
N GLU A 49 -7.83 17.85 -13.57
CA GLU A 49 -7.63 19.10 -14.29
C GLU A 49 -6.23 19.67 -14.09
N LYS A 50 -5.71 19.63 -12.85
CA LYS A 50 -4.45 20.29 -12.53
C LYS A 50 -3.23 19.36 -12.59
N HIS A 51 -3.43 18.06 -12.44
CA HIS A 51 -2.31 17.10 -12.32
C HIS A 51 -2.33 15.99 -13.38
N GLY A 52 -3.33 15.97 -14.27
CA GLY A 52 -3.44 14.94 -15.30
C GLY A 52 -3.56 13.52 -14.72
N VAL A 53 -4.26 13.38 -13.58
CA VAL A 53 -4.45 12.11 -12.89
C VAL A 53 -5.70 11.41 -13.41
N ILE A 54 -5.63 10.11 -13.63
CA ILE A 54 -6.80 9.29 -13.87
C ILE A 54 -7.49 9.06 -12.52
N THR A 55 -8.76 9.41 -12.42
CA THR A 55 -9.52 9.26 -11.17
C THR A 55 -10.68 8.32 -11.36
N GLU A 56 -10.86 7.40 -10.42
CA GLU A 56 -11.90 6.38 -10.45
C GLU A 56 -12.78 6.49 -9.19
N ASP A 57 -14.07 6.68 -9.40
CA ASP A 57 -15.10 6.64 -8.35
C ASP A 57 -15.95 5.40 -8.56
N ILE A 58 -15.61 4.35 -7.84
CA ILE A 58 -16.24 3.01 -7.96
C ILE A 58 -16.99 2.61 -6.70
N ALA A 59 -17.26 3.56 -5.80
CA ALA A 59 -17.83 3.29 -4.47
C ALA A 59 -17.04 2.18 -3.73
N ASN A 60 -15.70 2.24 -3.81
CA ASN A 60 -14.83 1.22 -3.23
C ASN A 60 -14.94 1.17 -1.70
N LYS A 61 -15.52 0.09 -1.18
CA LYS A 61 -15.64 -0.19 0.26
C LYS A 61 -14.61 -1.18 0.78
N ASN A 62 -13.74 -1.68 -0.10
CA ASN A 62 -12.75 -2.71 0.22
C ASN A 62 -11.36 -2.12 0.53
N TRP A 63 -11.32 -0.91 1.08
CA TRP A 63 -10.10 -0.18 1.42
C TRP A 63 -9.11 -0.12 0.24
N MET A 64 -7.83 -0.07 0.55
CA MET A 64 -6.76 -0.03 -0.45
C MET A 64 -6.72 -1.29 -1.33
N ILE A 65 -7.03 -2.46 -0.76
CA ILE A 65 -6.99 -3.73 -1.48
C ILE A 65 -7.96 -3.74 -2.65
N GLY A 66 -9.19 -3.27 -2.44
CA GLY A 66 -10.17 -3.15 -3.51
C GLY A 66 -9.73 -2.21 -4.63
N ALA A 67 -9.13 -1.08 -4.27
CA ALA A 67 -8.59 -0.12 -5.24
C ALA A 67 -7.46 -0.75 -6.08
N TYR A 68 -6.55 -1.48 -5.45
CA TYR A 68 -5.41 -2.10 -6.13
C TYR A 68 -5.86 -3.17 -7.14
N TRP A 69 -6.75 -4.07 -6.73
CA TRP A 69 -7.29 -5.09 -7.64
C TRP A 69 -8.14 -4.51 -8.76
N TYR A 70 -8.92 -3.45 -8.47
CA TYR A 70 -9.67 -2.76 -9.52
C TYR A 70 -8.74 -2.24 -10.61
N VAL A 71 -7.69 -1.51 -10.21
CA VAL A 71 -6.75 -0.92 -11.17
C VAL A 71 -5.94 -2.00 -11.88
N TYR A 72 -5.45 -3.01 -11.16
CA TYR A 72 -4.71 -4.11 -11.76
C TYR A 72 -5.53 -4.82 -12.85
N LYS A 73 -6.79 -5.15 -12.57
CA LYS A 73 -7.69 -5.80 -13.55
C LYS A 73 -8.02 -4.90 -14.75
N LYS A 74 -8.03 -3.60 -14.56
CA LYS A 74 -8.26 -2.61 -15.63
C LYS A 74 -7.03 -2.33 -16.47
N CYS A 75 -5.86 -2.39 -15.89
CA CYS A 75 -4.56 -2.13 -16.52
C CYS A 75 -3.57 -3.27 -16.22
N PRO A 76 -3.81 -4.49 -16.72
CA PRO A 76 -3.01 -5.67 -16.36
C PRO A 76 -1.64 -5.73 -17.07
N ASP A 77 -1.41 -4.88 -18.06
CA ASP A 77 -0.24 -4.93 -18.94
C ASP A 77 0.84 -3.91 -18.58
N GLU A 78 0.71 -3.21 -17.45
CA GLU A 78 1.76 -2.31 -16.97
C GLU A 78 2.95 -3.12 -16.45
N ASP A 79 4.17 -2.71 -16.78
CA ASP A 79 5.38 -3.44 -16.38
C ASP A 79 5.62 -3.42 -14.88
N PHE A 80 5.27 -2.27 -14.23
CA PHE A 80 5.55 -2.02 -12.83
C PHE A 80 4.46 -1.18 -12.16
N TYR A 81 4.11 -1.55 -10.93
CA TYR A 81 3.10 -0.87 -10.12
C TYR A 81 3.70 -0.33 -8.82
N TYR A 82 3.33 0.89 -8.47
CA TYR A 82 3.58 1.51 -7.17
C TYR A 82 2.24 1.60 -6.43
N PHE A 83 1.94 0.63 -5.57
CA PHE A 83 0.72 0.59 -4.78
C PHE A 83 0.89 1.40 -3.49
N MET A 84 0.09 2.43 -3.36
CA MET A 84 0.16 3.43 -2.29
C MET A 84 -1.22 3.80 -1.77
N HIS A 85 -1.26 4.48 -0.64
CA HIS A 85 -2.45 5.21 -0.21
C HIS A 85 -2.14 6.69 0.00
N ASP A 86 -3.19 7.51 0.13
CA ASP A 86 -3.15 8.97 0.10
C ASP A 86 -2.24 9.63 1.16
N SER A 87 -2.07 9.00 2.33
CA SER A 87 -1.25 9.52 3.42
C SER A 87 0.24 9.20 3.26
N MET A 88 0.78 9.48 2.08
CA MET A 88 2.20 9.28 1.75
C MET A 88 2.79 10.50 1.07
N LYS A 89 4.14 10.57 1.04
CA LYS A 89 4.91 11.54 0.26
C LYS A 89 5.98 10.81 -0.54
N VAL A 90 6.16 11.19 -1.81
CA VAL A 90 7.31 10.82 -2.63
C VAL A 90 8.29 11.97 -2.61
N LYS A 91 9.54 11.69 -2.27
CA LYS A 91 10.61 12.69 -2.02
C LYS A 91 11.81 12.53 -2.93
N ALA A 92 11.85 11.48 -3.72
CA ALA A 92 12.94 11.21 -4.65
C ALA A 92 12.43 10.37 -5.84
N ASN A 93 13.25 10.25 -6.86
CA ASN A 93 12.99 9.31 -7.96
C ASN A 93 13.03 7.87 -7.44
N LEU A 94 12.05 7.05 -7.87
CA LEU A 94 11.86 5.67 -7.45
C LEU A 94 12.21 4.66 -8.55
N ASP A 95 12.77 5.08 -9.67
CA ASP A 95 13.02 4.19 -10.83
C ASP A 95 13.95 3.04 -10.49
N TYR A 96 14.89 3.23 -9.56
CA TYR A 96 15.77 2.17 -9.08
C TYR A 96 15.03 0.97 -8.47
N LEU A 97 13.78 1.16 -8.02
CA LEU A 97 12.95 0.07 -7.50
C LEU A 97 12.49 -0.89 -8.61
N ARG A 98 12.46 -0.43 -9.86
CA ARG A 98 12.08 -1.27 -11.01
C ARG A 98 13.09 -2.37 -11.33
N GLU A 99 14.30 -2.26 -10.81
CA GLU A 99 15.32 -3.32 -10.91
C GLU A 99 14.93 -4.55 -10.09
N LYS A 100 14.15 -4.36 -9.02
CA LYS A 100 13.66 -5.42 -8.15
C LYS A 100 12.30 -5.93 -8.61
N ASP A 101 12.00 -7.19 -8.30
CA ASP A 101 10.69 -7.75 -8.59
C ASP A 101 9.63 -7.26 -7.61
N LEU A 102 10.03 -7.11 -6.35
CA LEU A 102 9.18 -6.68 -5.24
C LEU A 102 9.96 -5.78 -4.29
N THR A 103 9.32 -4.72 -3.83
CA THR A 103 9.78 -3.89 -2.71
C THR A 103 8.57 -3.53 -1.86
N LEU A 104 8.62 -3.81 -0.57
CA LEU A 104 7.63 -3.35 0.41
C LEU A 104 8.12 -2.05 1.05
N LEU A 105 7.19 -1.20 1.48
CA LEU A 105 7.56 -0.06 2.31
C LEU A 105 8.12 -0.55 3.65
N MET A 106 7.35 -1.39 4.32
CA MET A 106 7.71 -2.01 5.61
C MET A 106 7.05 -3.37 5.77
N THR A 107 7.63 -4.18 6.64
CA THR A 107 7.05 -5.43 7.14
C THR A 107 6.69 -5.31 8.62
N PHE A 108 6.04 -6.32 9.15
CA PHE A 108 5.83 -6.53 10.59
C PHE A 108 5.73 -8.02 10.88
N GLU A 109 6.16 -8.43 12.07
CA GLU A 109 5.95 -9.78 12.53
C GLU A 109 4.45 -10.07 12.66
N ARG A 110 3.99 -11.13 11.99
CA ARG A 110 2.57 -11.39 11.86
C ARG A 110 1.88 -11.86 13.12
N GLY A 111 2.58 -12.55 14.00
CA GLY A 111 1.98 -13.21 15.15
C GLY A 111 0.86 -14.20 14.76
N ILE A 112 0.77 -15.32 15.39
CA ILE A 112 -0.13 -16.44 15.05
C ILE A 112 -1.63 -16.05 15.23
N GLY A 113 -1.94 -15.08 16.09
CA GLY A 113 -3.32 -14.73 16.46
C GLY A 113 -4.11 -13.89 15.46
N GLY A 114 -3.48 -13.37 14.40
CA GLY A 114 -4.10 -12.38 13.52
C GLY A 114 -4.77 -12.91 12.26
N TYR A 115 -4.75 -14.21 12.03
CA TYR A 115 -5.20 -14.82 10.76
C TYR A 115 -6.51 -15.55 10.81
N ASN A 116 -7.04 -15.83 11.98
CA ASN A 116 -8.07 -16.83 12.20
C ASN A 116 -9.28 -16.78 11.25
N GLY A 117 -9.56 -15.65 10.62
CA GLY A 117 -10.66 -15.55 9.65
C GLY A 117 -10.32 -15.98 8.22
N TRP A 118 -9.04 -15.90 7.80
CA TRP A 118 -8.66 -16.20 6.41
C TRP A 118 -7.60 -17.30 6.26
N ALA A 119 -7.04 -17.76 7.37
CA ALA A 119 -5.89 -18.66 7.36
C ALA A 119 -6.14 -19.98 6.62
N GLU A 120 -7.25 -20.63 6.89
CA GLU A 120 -7.62 -21.88 6.23
C GLU A 120 -7.87 -21.68 4.74
N ALA A 121 -8.60 -20.63 4.39
CA ALA A 121 -8.88 -20.30 3.01
C ALA A 121 -7.60 -19.97 2.23
N ILE A 122 -6.65 -19.25 2.84
CA ILE A 122 -5.37 -18.94 2.22
C ILE A 122 -4.55 -20.20 2.02
N ASN A 123 -4.50 -21.10 2.99
CA ASN A 123 -3.84 -22.42 2.84
C ASN A 123 -4.42 -23.20 1.66
N ASN A 124 -5.75 -23.25 1.55
CA ASN A 124 -6.41 -24.00 0.48
C ASN A 124 -6.15 -23.42 -0.92
N GLU A 125 -5.93 -22.10 -1.01
CA GLU A 125 -5.65 -21.44 -2.29
C GLU A 125 -4.15 -21.49 -2.66
N THR A 126 -3.25 -21.55 -1.67
CA THR A 126 -1.81 -21.34 -1.92
C THR A 126 -0.94 -22.58 -1.73
N ASP A 127 -1.44 -23.63 -1.11
CA ASP A 127 -0.65 -24.77 -0.59
C ASP A 127 0.53 -24.32 0.32
N TYR A 128 0.46 -23.09 0.82
CA TYR A 128 1.51 -22.48 1.62
C TYR A 128 1.18 -22.58 3.10
N ASP A 129 2.03 -23.26 3.85
CA ASP A 129 1.91 -23.33 5.30
C ASP A 129 2.21 -21.96 5.93
N TYR A 130 1.19 -21.15 6.11
CA TYR A 130 1.28 -19.81 6.67
C TYR A 130 1.85 -19.80 8.10
N THR A 131 1.88 -20.92 8.79
CA THR A 131 2.46 -21.02 10.15
C THR A 131 3.98 -20.94 10.12
N LYS A 132 4.61 -21.22 8.98
CA LYS A 132 6.07 -21.17 8.79
C LYS A 132 6.61 -19.79 8.52
N SER A 133 5.74 -18.83 8.20
CA SER A 133 6.14 -17.50 7.85
C SER A 133 5.78 -16.49 8.94
N GLY A 134 6.63 -15.49 9.12
CA GLY A 134 6.51 -14.52 10.18
C GLY A 134 6.09 -13.12 9.75
N GLN A 135 6.16 -12.77 8.45
CA GLN A 135 6.07 -11.37 8.03
C GLN A 135 4.76 -11.00 7.33
N GLY A 136 4.20 -9.82 7.65
CA GLY A 136 3.10 -9.19 6.96
C GLY A 136 3.55 -8.02 6.10
N CYS A 137 2.70 -7.61 5.14
CA CYS A 137 2.91 -6.40 4.34
C CYS A 137 2.19 -5.23 5.02
N TYR A 138 2.94 -4.32 5.63
CA TYR A 138 2.39 -3.23 6.41
C TYR A 138 1.63 -2.23 5.53
N GLY A 139 0.34 -2.06 5.83
CA GLY A 139 -0.58 -1.17 5.13
C GLY A 139 -0.73 -1.47 3.64
N PRO A 140 -0.62 -2.73 3.18
CA PRO A 140 -0.23 -3.24 1.86
C PRO A 140 0.39 -2.22 0.90
N ILE A 141 1.45 -1.55 1.37
CA ILE A 141 2.20 -0.60 0.54
C ILE A 141 3.39 -1.34 -0.05
N PHE A 142 3.35 -1.55 -1.35
CA PHE A 142 4.41 -2.27 -2.05
C PHE A 142 4.53 -1.84 -3.51
N PHE A 143 5.70 -2.06 -4.07
CA PHE A 143 6.07 -1.73 -5.43
C PHE A 143 6.56 -3.01 -6.12
N CYS A 144 6.01 -3.34 -7.25
CA CYS A 144 6.32 -4.63 -7.86
C CYS A 144 6.19 -4.65 -9.38
N LYS A 145 6.93 -5.58 -9.99
CA LYS A 145 6.71 -5.95 -11.39
C LYS A 145 5.38 -6.66 -11.57
N ASN A 146 4.83 -6.56 -12.76
CA ASN A 146 3.58 -7.21 -13.15
C ASN A 146 3.52 -8.70 -12.77
N LYS A 147 4.60 -9.44 -12.98
CA LYS A 147 4.66 -10.88 -12.69
C LYS A 147 4.28 -11.23 -11.25
N VAL A 148 4.55 -10.33 -10.28
CA VAL A 148 4.18 -10.53 -8.87
C VAL A 148 2.68 -10.47 -8.71
N MET A 149 2.03 -9.44 -9.27
CA MET A 149 0.57 -9.29 -9.23
C MET A 149 -0.14 -10.42 -9.97
N LYS A 150 0.38 -10.80 -11.14
CA LYS A 150 -0.16 -11.93 -11.90
C LYS A 150 -0.14 -13.21 -11.08
N LYS A 151 0.99 -13.49 -10.42
CA LYS A 151 1.11 -14.68 -9.56
C LYS A 151 0.17 -14.61 -8.35
N MET A 152 0.01 -13.42 -7.73
CA MET A 152 -0.98 -13.24 -6.66
C MET A 152 -2.42 -13.52 -7.15
N LEU A 153 -2.76 -13.07 -8.36
CA LEU A 153 -4.06 -13.34 -8.97
C LEU A 153 -4.25 -14.85 -9.23
N ASP A 154 -3.25 -15.52 -9.80
CA ASP A 154 -3.27 -16.96 -10.05
C ASP A 154 -3.48 -17.77 -8.74
N MET A 155 -2.98 -17.24 -7.62
CA MET A 155 -3.16 -17.81 -6.28
C MET A 155 -4.47 -17.39 -5.61
N GLY A 156 -5.35 -16.65 -6.27
CA GLY A 156 -6.64 -16.24 -5.76
C GLY A 156 -6.61 -15.11 -4.73
N ALA A 157 -5.55 -14.31 -4.67
CA ALA A 157 -5.43 -13.23 -3.68
C ALA A 157 -6.54 -12.15 -3.82
N ASP A 158 -7.11 -12.01 -5.00
CA ASP A 158 -8.21 -11.10 -5.29
C ASP A 158 -9.56 -11.54 -4.70
N LYS A 159 -9.66 -12.73 -4.12
CA LYS A 159 -10.84 -13.21 -3.39
C LYS A 159 -10.88 -12.68 -1.96
N PHE A 160 -9.74 -12.26 -1.41
CA PHE A 160 -9.59 -11.80 -0.03
C PHE A 160 -9.81 -10.29 0.06
N MET A 161 -11.05 -9.87 -0.16
CA MET A 161 -11.46 -8.47 -0.10
C MET A 161 -11.95 -8.08 1.29
N PRO A 162 -11.35 -7.09 1.95
CA PRO A 162 -11.81 -6.63 3.26
C PRO A 162 -13.19 -5.97 3.16
N VAL A 163 -14.10 -6.33 4.05
CA VAL A 163 -15.45 -5.75 4.18
C VAL A 163 -15.58 -4.98 5.51
N THR A 164 -14.76 -5.34 6.50
CA THR A 164 -14.71 -4.68 7.80
C THR A 164 -13.31 -4.12 8.06
N LYS A 165 -13.19 -3.24 9.05
CA LYS A 165 -11.87 -2.76 9.48
C LYS A 165 -10.97 -3.89 9.97
N GLN A 166 -11.54 -4.92 10.57
CA GLN A 166 -10.78 -6.10 11.01
C GLN A 166 -10.23 -6.87 9.81
N ASP A 167 -11.03 -7.02 8.74
CA ASP A 167 -10.56 -7.67 7.52
C ASP A 167 -9.44 -6.90 6.85
N SER A 168 -9.42 -5.56 6.97
CA SER A 168 -8.31 -4.76 6.42
C SER A 168 -6.98 -5.09 7.09
N HIS A 169 -7.00 -5.41 8.40
CA HIS A 169 -5.81 -5.92 9.11
C HIS A 169 -5.46 -7.36 8.71
N TYR A 170 -6.48 -8.20 8.43
CA TYR A 170 -6.24 -9.52 7.86
C TYR A 170 -5.63 -9.43 6.46
N GLY A 171 -6.06 -8.47 5.67
CA GLY A 171 -5.50 -8.20 4.34
C GLY A 171 -4.00 -7.90 4.36
N GLU A 172 -3.52 -7.10 5.30
CA GLU A 172 -2.08 -6.84 5.46
C GLU A 172 -1.29 -8.13 5.66
N ARG A 173 -1.85 -9.07 6.42
CA ARG A 173 -1.24 -10.37 6.69
C ARG A 173 -1.36 -11.30 5.49
N ALA A 174 -2.55 -11.38 4.90
CA ALA A 174 -2.81 -12.20 3.72
C ALA A 174 -1.86 -11.87 2.58
N TYR A 175 -1.64 -10.59 2.30
CA TYR A 175 -0.66 -10.16 1.29
C TYR A 175 0.74 -10.65 1.62
N GLY A 176 1.14 -10.60 2.89
CA GLY A 176 2.40 -11.21 3.33
C GLY A 176 2.49 -12.68 2.94
N VAL A 177 1.45 -13.48 3.22
CA VAL A 177 1.42 -14.91 2.86
C VAL A 177 1.53 -15.13 1.36
N PHE A 178 0.74 -14.41 0.56
CA PHE A 178 0.77 -14.55 -0.90
C PHE A 178 2.14 -14.18 -1.50
N LEU A 179 2.82 -13.20 -0.94
CA LEU A 179 4.16 -12.81 -1.38
C LEU A 179 5.22 -13.83 -0.96
N GLU A 180 5.17 -14.32 0.28
CA GLU A 180 6.08 -15.36 0.76
C GLU A 180 5.87 -16.71 0.05
N ALA A 181 4.63 -17.05 -0.30
CA ALA A 181 4.32 -18.25 -1.10
C ALA A 181 4.94 -18.18 -2.53
N GLN A 182 5.28 -17.00 -3.00
CA GLN A 182 6.05 -16.78 -4.23
C GLN A 182 7.58 -16.90 -4.01
N GLY A 183 8.02 -17.13 -2.78
CA GLY A 183 9.44 -17.27 -2.43
C GLY A 183 10.13 -15.97 -2.02
N TYR A 184 9.40 -14.87 -1.80
CA TYR A 184 9.99 -13.62 -1.35
C TYR A 184 10.25 -13.62 0.16
N ASP A 185 11.46 -13.22 0.54
CA ASP A 185 11.80 -12.87 1.92
C ASP A 185 11.40 -11.41 2.15
N LEU A 186 10.27 -11.18 2.84
CA LEU A 186 9.68 -9.87 2.93
C LEU A 186 10.55 -8.88 3.70
N LEU A 187 11.31 -9.34 4.69
CA LEU A 187 12.21 -8.48 5.44
C LEU A 187 13.32 -7.94 4.52
N LYS A 188 13.90 -8.79 3.66
CA LYS A 188 14.89 -8.38 2.66
C LYS A 188 14.31 -7.52 1.54
N CYS A 189 13.03 -7.69 1.23
CA CYS A 189 12.33 -6.87 0.24
C CYS A 189 11.85 -5.52 0.81
N SER A 190 11.95 -5.29 2.11
CA SER A 190 11.47 -4.07 2.76
C SER A 190 12.47 -2.92 2.65
N LEU A 191 11.96 -1.69 2.39
CA LEU A 191 12.79 -0.48 2.40
C LEU A 191 13.21 -0.09 3.82
N TYR A 192 12.34 -0.29 4.80
CA TYR A 192 12.53 0.20 6.16
C TYR A 192 12.54 -0.91 7.21
N GLY A 193 12.58 -2.17 6.79
CA GLY A 193 12.64 -3.31 7.70
C GLY A 193 11.33 -3.60 8.41
N ASP A 194 11.43 -4.22 9.58
CA ASP A 194 10.29 -4.57 10.43
C ASP A 194 9.87 -3.37 11.28
N VAL A 195 8.59 -3.05 11.19
CA VAL A 195 8.00 -1.92 11.90
C VAL A 195 7.88 -2.15 13.40
N LEU A 196 7.98 -3.40 13.87
CA LEU A 196 7.84 -3.78 15.29
C LEU A 196 9.17 -3.83 16.04
N GLU A 197 10.30 -3.91 15.34
CA GLU A 197 11.62 -4.02 15.97
C GLU A 197 12.11 -2.72 16.62
N GLU A 198 11.40 -1.61 16.41
CA GLU A 198 11.84 -0.31 16.88
C GLU A 198 10.85 0.37 17.81
N GLU A 199 11.43 1.19 18.73
CA GLU A 199 10.66 1.99 19.67
C GLU A 199 9.61 2.84 18.97
N ARG A 200 8.39 2.75 19.46
CA ARG A 200 7.22 3.43 18.95
C ARG A 200 7.07 4.81 19.58
N PRO A 201 7.31 5.89 18.87
CA PRO A 201 6.75 7.16 19.33
C PRO A 201 5.23 7.01 19.36
N THR A 202 4.61 7.22 20.53
CA THR A 202 3.15 7.24 20.70
C THR A 202 2.41 5.89 20.68
N GLY A 203 3.03 4.79 21.14
CA GLY A 203 2.34 3.48 21.24
C GLY A 203 2.01 2.84 19.89
N ARG A 204 2.46 3.42 18.80
CA ARG A 204 2.42 2.87 17.46
C ARG A 204 3.84 2.81 16.94
N SER A 205 4.23 1.64 16.55
CA SER A 205 5.58 1.25 16.21
C SER A 205 6.21 2.01 15.07
N GLY A 206 7.44 1.95 15.11
CA GLY A 206 8.33 1.89 14.00
C GLY A 206 9.37 2.96 13.99
N LYS A 207 10.50 2.64 13.43
CA LYS A 207 11.39 3.56 12.72
C LYS A 207 10.57 4.27 11.68
N TYR A 208 9.71 5.12 12.16
CA TYR A 208 9.08 6.00 11.24
C TYR A 208 10.06 7.11 10.95
N PRO A 209 10.33 7.36 9.67
CA PRO A 209 11.21 8.43 9.24
C PRO A 209 10.68 9.84 9.52
N HIS A 210 9.83 10.01 10.53
CA HIS A 210 9.25 11.30 10.90
C HIS A 210 10.29 12.35 11.24
N ASN A 211 11.42 11.93 11.78
CA ASN A 211 12.48 12.84 12.18
C ASN A 211 13.65 12.87 11.20
N THR A 212 13.68 11.96 10.23
CA THR A 212 14.77 11.81 9.26
C THR A 212 14.25 11.66 7.84
N SER A 213 13.11 12.24 7.57
CA SER A 213 12.36 12.11 6.32
C SER A 213 13.14 12.44 5.04
N TRP A 214 14.17 13.24 5.15
CA TRP A 214 15.07 13.57 4.04
C TRP A 214 15.91 12.39 3.53
N GLN A 215 16.09 11.35 4.33
CA GLN A 215 16.86 10.14 3.98
C GLN A 215 16.03 9.13 3.20
N TYR A 216 14.71 9.26 3.20
CA TYR A 216 13.81 8.27 2.65
C TYR A 216 13.11 8.78 1.39
N PRO A 217 13.07 7.97 0.33
CA PRO A 217 12.43 8.35 -0.93
C PRO A 217 10.91 8.39 -0.84
N VAL A 218 10.33 7.63 0.10
CA VAL A 218 8.89 7.57 0.36
C VAL A 218 8.65 7.70 1.85
N GLU A 219 7.72 8.55 2.24
CA GLU A 219 7.33 8.78 3.64
C GLU A 219 5.85 8.49 3.83
N LYS A 220 5.50 7.78 4.91
CA LYS A 220 4.12 7.65 5.34
C LYS A 220 3.79 8.71 6.39
N ILE A 221 2.63 9.38 6.23
CA ILE A 221 2.16 10.41 7.14
C ILE A 221 1.06 9.83 8.03
N TYR A 222 1.12 10.12 9.33
CA TYR A 222 0.05 9.80 10.26
C TYR A 222 -0.69 11.06 10.68
N ALA A 223 -1.97 11.14 10.36
CA ALA A 223 -2.83 12.27 10.74
C ALA A 223 -2.79 12.54 12.25
N SER A 224 -2.77 11.49 13.08
CA SER A 224 -2.67 11.61 14.55
C SER A 224 -1.39 12.27 15.08
N LEU A 225 -0.34 12.35 14.25
CA LEU A 225 0.91 13.05 14.61
C LEU A 225 0.92 14.49 14.11
N VAL A 226 0.16 14.78 13.05
CA VAL A 226 0.00 16.14 12.52
C VAL A 226 -0.83 16.99 13.47
N ASP A 227 -1.90 16.43 14.05
CA ASP A 227 -2.75 17.12 15.04
C ASP A 227 -1.99 17.57 16.29
N LYS A 228 -1.05 16.73 16.77
CA LYS A 228 -0.26 17.05 17.98
C LYS A 228 0.79 18.15 17.77
N LYS A 229 1.15 18.46 16.53
CA LYS A 229 2.11 19.55 16.22
C LYS A 229 1.42 20.87 15.92
N ARG A 230 0.08 20.88 15.81
CA ARG A 230 -0.74 22.08 15.56
C ARG A 230 -1.46 22.59 16.80
N LEU A 231 -1.39 21.85 17.92
CA LEU A 231 -1.82 22.26 19.25
C LEU A 231 -0.61 22.69 20.09
#